data_234d5e5b01acb733e0f407b884592bf2
#
_entry.id   234d5e5b01acb733e0f407b884592bf2
#
_cell.length_a   1.000
_cell.length_b   1.000
_cell.length_c   1.000
_cell.angle_alpha   90.00
_cell.angle_beta   90.00
_cell.angle_gamma   90.00
#
_symmetry.space_group_name_H-M   'P 1'
#
loop_
_entity.id
_entity.type
_entity.pdbx_description
1 polymer ?
#
loop_
_entity_poly.entity_id
_entity_poly.type
_entity_poly.pdbx_seq_one_letter_code
_entity_poly.pdbx_strand_id
1 'polypeptide(L)'
;TVNALGCGDGRTEALLTKYLQQNLRMPKQTELFLLDVSHSLLNAAYRHCCESLPDIRTYTIHGSFLDLPKMPMLVNPLRGRSRLFVMLGGTLLNLTDELRYFRDTLSCCAPGELFLFDIQIASAPANERQKILKLDPIGNGKLRPSHATWLSGPIRRYCQGAEEIDIRWELAPTGGVPGSYGFDAIARVKMRDGRPDRRFLMFRIRRYDPKLLSDSLAELGWKTIERIDYGSDGKKTLALMLLQKQ
;
A
#
# COMPACT_ATOMS: atom_id res chain seq x y z
N THR A 1 2.85 -12.68 15.95
CA THR A 1 3.78 -11.72 15.32
C THR A 1 3.01 -10.70 14.50
N VAL A 2 3.56 -9.49 14.36
CA VAL A 2 3.09 -8.45 13.45
C VAL A 2 4.12 -8.31 12.32
N ASN A 3 3.68 -8.46 11.08
CA ASN A 3 4.52 -8.41 9.89
C ASN A 3 4.08 -7.23 9.02
N ALA A 4 4.82 -6.13 9.06
CA ALA A 4 4.53 -4.89 8.32
C ALA A 4 5.17 -4.94 6.92
N LEU A 5 4.33 -4.93 5.90
CA LEU A 5 4.70 -5.06 4.49
C LEU A 5 4.69 -3.69 3.81
N GLY A 6 5.86 -3.16 3.48
CA GLY A 6 6.01 -1.80 2.97
C GLY A 6 5.83 -0.77 4.08
N CYS A 7 6.56 -0.93 5.19
CA CYS A 7 6.37 -0.16 6.43
C CYS A 7 6.74 1.35 6.32
N GLY A 8 7.38 1.78 5.25
CA GLY A 8 7.81 3.17 5.12
C GLY A 8 8.68 3.62 6.30
N ASP A 9 8.29 4.69 6.99
CA ASP A 9 8.98 5.21 8.17
C ASP A 9 8.54 4.57 9.52
N GLY A 10 7.63 3.60 9.48
CA GLY A 10 7.21 2.78 10.61
C GLY A 10 6.28 3.45 11.64
N ARG A 11 5.88 4.69 11.43
CA ARG A 11 5.05 5.42 12.42
C ARG A 11 3.67 4.81 12.61
N THR A 12 3.04 4.43 11.51
CA THR A 12 1.71 3.82 11.53
C THR A 12 1.75 2.44 12.17
N GLU A 13 2.77 1.66 11.86
CA GLU A 13 3.00 0.32 12.41
C GLU A 13 3.31 0.36 13.90
N ALA A 14 4.11 1.33 14.35
CA ALA A 14 4.39 1.55 15.77
C ALA A 14 3.11 1.92 16.53
N LEU A 15 2.29 2.84 15.99
CA LEU A 15 1.03 3.24 16.59
C LEU A 15 0.04 2.06 16.69
N LEU A 16 -0.13 1.31 15.60
CA LEU A 16 -0.95 0.11 15.58
C LEU A 16 -0.48 -0.92 16.61
N THR A 17 0.81 -1.25 16.60
CA THR A 17 1.37 -2.27 17.51
C THR A 17 1.21 -1.85 18.97
N LYS A 18 1.42 -0.58 19.28
CA LYS A 18 1.16 -0.02 20.62
C LYS A 18 -0.30 -0.14 21.02
N TYR A 19 -1.23 0.19 20.12
CA TYR A 19 -2.65 0.04 20.35
C TYR A 19 -3.05 -1.42 20.62
N LEU A 20 -2.56 -2.35 19.80
CA LEU A 20 -2.81 -3.79 19.99
C LEU A 20 -2.25 -4.27 21.33
N GLN A 21 -1.05 -3.85 21.72
CA GLN A 21 -0.42 -4.20 22.99
C GLN A 21 -1.27 -3.74 24.19
N GLN A 22 -1.79 -2.52 24.13
CA GLN A 22 -2.57 -1.93 25.22
C GLN A 22 -3.98 -2.51 25.35
N ASN A 23 -4.63 -2.86 24.24
CA ASN A 23 -6.06 -3.20 24.21
C ASN A 23 -6.35 -4.69 24.04
N LEU A 24 -5.47 -5.46 23.43
CA LEU A 24 -5.73 -6.88 23.13
C LEU A 24 -4.90 -7.85 23.99
N ARG A 25 -4.25 -7.37 25.07
CA ARG A 25 -3.40 -8.21 25.93
C ARG A 25 -2.45 -9.09 25.12
N MET A 26 -1.75 -8.47 24.17
CA MET A 26 -0.80 -9.21 23.33
C MET A 26 0.19 -10.00 24.18
N PRO A 27 0.58 -11.19 23.75
CA PRO A 27 1.58 -11.98 24.46
C PRO A 27 2.88 -11.17 24.66
N LYS A 28 3.51 -11.28 25.83
CA LYS A 28 4.81 -10.61 26.13
C LYS A 28 5.92 -10.91 25.12
N GLN A 29 5.76 -11.96 24.31
CA GLN A 29 6.70 -12.38 23.27
C GLN A 29 6.30 -11.93 21.87
N THR A 30 5.48 -10.87 21.76
CA THR A 30 5.14 -10.32 20.43
C THR A 30 6.38 -9.76 19.76
N GLU A 31 6.50 -10.05 18.48
CA GLU A 31 7.60 -9.59 17.62
C GLU A 31 7.02 -8.77 16.46
N LEU A 32 7.73 -7.71 16.10
CA LEU A 32 7.42 -6.83 14.96
C LEU A 32 8.47 -7.00 13.87
N PHE A 33 8.06 -7.39 12.68
CA PHE A 33 8.90 -7.46 11.49
C PHE A 33 8.54 -6.32 10.55
N LEU A 34 9.53 -5.51 10.19
CA LEU A 34 9.42 -4.38 9.27
C LEU A 34 10.06 -4.76 7.94
N LEU A 35 9.28 -4.82 6.88
CA LEU A 35 9.73 -5.11 5.51
C LEU A 35 9.55 -3.90 4.62
N ASP A 36 10.61 -3.43 3.98
CA ASP A 36 10.55 -2.36 2.98
C ASP A 36 11.71 -2.50 1.96
N VAL A 37 11.49 -1.99 0.75
CA VAL A 37 12.52 -1.93 -0.32
C VAL A 37 13.46 -0.75 -0.13
N SER A 38 13.07 0.26 0.65
CA SER A 38 13.86 1.46 0.93
C SER A 38 14.68 1.28 2.19
N HIS A 39 15.97 1.05 2.06
CA HIS A 39 16.88 0.91 3.20
C HIS A 39 16.86 2.15 4.13
N SER A 40 16.73 3.35 3.56
CA SER A 40 16.67 4.59 4.37
C SER A 40 15.39 4.69 5.19
N LEU A 41 14.23 4.35 4.62
CA LEU A 41 12.95 4.31 5.33
C LEU A 41 12.95 3.20 6.38
N LEU A 42 13.46 2.03 6.05
CA LEU A 42 13.56 0.89 6.97
C LEU A 42 14.41 1.22 8.21
N ASN A 43 15.53 1.93 8.04
CA ASN A 43 16.34 2.41 9.16
C ASN A 43 15.62 3.45 10.03
N ALA A 44 14.83 4.34 9.41
CA ALA A 44 14.01 5.29 10.14
C ALA A 44 12.90 4.57 10.91
N ALA A 45 12.22 3.60 10.27
CA ALA A 45 11.20 2.77 10.89
C ALA A 45 11.73 2.00 12.11
N TYR A 46 12.88 1.37 11.96
CA TYR A 46 13.52 0.62 13.05
C TYR A 46 13.76 1.51 14.27
N ARG A 47 14.43 2.66 14.09
CA ARG A 47 14.69 3.60 15.18
C ARG A 47 13.39 4.05 15.85
N HIS A 48 12.41 4.46 15.05
CA HIS A 48 11.13 4.92 15.57
C HIS A 48 10.38 3.83 16.36
N CYS A 49 10.35 2.59 15.85
CA CYS A 49 9.72 1.48 16.56
C CYS A 49 10.47 1.11 17.85
N CYS A 50 11.80 1.07 17.85
CA CYS A 50 12.57 0.80 19.08
C CYS A 50 12.34 1.86 20.17
N GLU A 51 12.23 3.14 19.78
CA GLU A 51 11.93 4.23 20.71
C GLU A 51 10.50 4.18 21.25
N SER A 52 9.52 3.85 20.38
CA SER A 52 8.10 3.87 20.72
C SER A 52 7.59 2.58 21.38
N LEU A 53 8.28 1.46 21.18
CA LEU A 53 7.90 0.09 21.59
C LEU A 53 9.08 -0.65 22.25
N PRO A 54 9.63 -0.15 23.39
CA PRO A 54 10.85 -0.70 23.98
C PRO A 54 10.73 -2.17 24.40
N ASP A 55 9.52 -2.65 24.68
CA ASP A 55 9.23 -4.03 25.10
C ASP A 55 8.97 -4.98 23.93
N ILE A 56 8.94 -4.49 22.69
CA ILE A 56 8.68 -5.28 21.48
C ILE A 56 9.99 -5.54 20.74
N ARG A 57 10.31 -6.80 20.48
CA ARG A 57 11.43 -7.15 19.61
C ARG A 57 11.11 -6.75 18.17
N THR A 58 11.87 -5.80 17.64
CA THR A 58 11.70 -5.30 16.28
C THR A 58 12.81 -5.81 15.38
N TYR A 59 12.44 -6.36 14.24
CA TYR A 59 13.35 -6.88 13.21
C TYR A 59 13.10 -6.14 11.90
N THR A 60 14.16 -5.97 11.11
CA THR A 60 14.08 -5.35 9.79
C THR A 60 14.46 -6.33 8.69
N ILE A 61 13.74 -6.26 7.58
CA ILE A 61 14.00 -7.06 6.38
C ILE A 61 14.03 -6.12 5.19
N HIS A 62 15.19 -5.99 4.57
CA HIS A 62 15.33 -5.21 3.34
C HIS A 62 14.96 -6.06 2.14
N GLY A 63 13.81 -5.76 1.51
CA GLY A 63 13.30 -6.56 0.40
C GLY A 63 11.92 -6.11 -0.09
N SER A 64 11.46 -6.75 -1.13
CA SER A 64 10.12 -6.53 -1.68
C SER A 64 9.09 -7.44 -1.01
N PHE A 65 7.97 -6.90 -0.59
CA PHE A 65 6.85 -7.71 -0.09
C PHE A 65 6.24 -8.62 -1.18
N LEU A 66 6.56 -8.39 -2.45
CA LEU A 66 6.21 -9.31 -3.54
C LEU A 66 7.00 -10.63 -3.46
N ASP A 67 8.15 -10.63 -2.79
CA ASP A 67 8.97 -11.80 -2.55
C ASP A 67 8.66 -12.51 -1.22
N LEU A 68 7.57 -12.14 -0.54
CA LEU A 68 7.17 -12.71 0.76
C LEU A 68 7.27 -14.24 0.84
N PRO A 69 6.81 -15.03 -0.17
CA PRO A 69 6.94 -16.49 -0.13
C PRO A 69 8.38 -17.01 -0.03
N LYS A 70 9.36 -16.20 -0.39
CA LYS A 70 10.80 -16.54 -0.32
C LYS A 70 11.45 -16.17 1.02
N MET A 71 10.68 -15.63 1.97
CA MET A 71 11.16 -15.14 3.27
C MET A 71 10.74 -16.09 4.41
N PRO A 72 11.51 -17.17 4.68
CA PRO A 72 11.09 -18.22 5.64
C PRO A 72 10.77 -17.68 7.03
N MET A 73 11.47 -16.63 7.47
CA MET A 73 11.24 -16.01 8.80
C MET A 73 9.86 -15.34 8.91
N LEU A 74 9.25 -14.93 7.79
CA LEU A 74 7.91 -14.33 7.76
C LEU A 74 6.82 -15.35 7.46
N VAL A 75 7.12 -16.40 6.69
CA VAL A 75 6.11 -17.34 6.18
C VAL A 75 6.07 -18.67 6.92
N ASN A 76 7.15 -19.07 7.59
CA ASN A 76 7.14 -20.29 8.40
C ASN A 76 6.61 -19.95 9.80
N PRO A 77 5.43 -20.45 10.18
CA PRO A 77 4.91 -20.19 11.51
C PRO A 77 5.85 -20.78 12.56
N LEU A 78 6.36 -19.96 13.44
CA LEU A 78 6.86 -20.44 14.71
C LEU A 78 5.68 -21.15 15.39
N ARG A 79 5.84 -22.43 15.73
CA ARG A 79 4.75 -23.29 16.23
C ARG A 79 3.89 -22.57 17.29
N GLY A 80 2.58 -22.48 17.02
CA GLY A 80 1.60 -21.90 17.93
C GLY A 80 1.49 -20.37 17.95
N ARG A 81 2.14 -19.65 17.04
CA ARG A 81 2.03 -18.17 16.97
C ARG A 81 1.12 -17.75 15.82
N SER A 82 0.07 -16.99 16.14
CA SER A 82 -0.74 -16.30 15.15
C SER A 82 0.04 -15.15 14.49
N ARG A 83 -0.17 -14.93 13.20
CA ARG A 83 0.43 -13.83 12.43
C ARG A 83 -0.63 -12.83 12.02
N LEU A 84 -0.29 -11.56 12.16
CA LEU A 84 -0.99 -10.43 11.55
C LEU A 84 -0.06 -9.82 10.51
N PHE A 85 -0.44 -9.89 9.25
CA PHE A 85 0.20 -9.13 8.19
C PHE A 85 -0.47 -7.76 8.10
N VAL A 86 0.34 -6.72 7.91
CA VAL A 86 -0.13 -5.33 7.90
C VAL A 86 0.43 -4.64 6.67
N MET A 87 -0.43 -3.97 5.90
CA MET A 87 -0.04 -3.18 4.73
C MET A 87 -0.83 -1.87 4.73
N LEU A 88 -0.25 -0.83 5.33
CA LEU A 88 -0.90 0.45 5.55
C LEU A 88 -0.24 1.59 4.74
N GLY A 89 -0.85 2.77 4.79
CA GLY A 89 -0.35 3.96 4.10
C GLY A 89 -0.58 3.93 2.60
N GLY A 90 -1.57 3.16 2.12
CA GLY A 90 -1.90 3.07 0.72
C GLY A 90 -0.95 2.19 -0.10
N THR A 91 -0.16 1.34 0.53
CA THR A 91 0.81 0.46 -0.16
C THR A 91 0.12 -0.49 -1.14
N LEU A 92 -1.06 -1.04 -0.78
CA LEU A 92 -1.86 -1.90 -1.66
C LEU A 92 -2.28 -1.18 -2.95
N LEU A 93 -2.53 0.13 -2.87
CA LEU A 93 -3.01 0.95 -4.01
C LEU A 93 -1.97 1.07 -5.13
N ASN A 94 -0.71 0.77 -4.83
CA ASN A 94 0.43 0.85 -5.76
C ASN A 94 0.66 -0.45 -6.54
N LEU A 95 -0.04 -1.53 -6.18
CA LEU A 95 0.08 -2.81 -6.88
C LEU A 95 -0.46 -2.70 -8.30
N THR A 96 0.14 -3.45 -9.21
CA THR A 96 -0.32 -3.53 -10.59
C THR A 96 -1.54 -4.46 -10.70
N ASP A 97 -1.55 -5.53 -9.90
CA ASP A 97 -2.59 -6.56 -9.87
C ASP A 97 -2.72 -7.08 -8.43
N GLU A 98 -3.72 -6.59 -7.73
CA GLU A 98 -3.98 -6.91 -6.33
C GLU A 98 -4.44 -8.36 -6.17
N LEU A 99 -5.31 -8.84 -7.08
CA LEU A 99 -5.82 -10.21 -6.99
C LEU A 99 -4.70 -11.22 -7.21
N ARG A 100 -3.77 -10.92 -8.12
CA ARG A 100 -2.57 -11.73 -8.29
C ARG A 100 -1.71 -11.74 -7.04
N TYR A 101 -1.53 -10.59 -6.39
CA TYR A 101 -0.79 -10.51 -5.13
C TYR A 101 -1.41 -11.40 -4.05
N PHE A 102 -2.73 -11.34 -3.87
CA PHE A 102 -3.44 -12.20 -2.92
C PHE A 102 -3.37 -13.68 -3.30
N ARG A 103 -3.44 -14.01 -4.59
CA ARG A 103 -3.38 -15.40 -5.09
C ARG A 103 -1.98 -15.98 -4.97
N ASP A 104 -0.96 -15.27 -5.44
CA ASP A 104 0.38 -15.82 -5.65
C ASP A 104 1.30 -15.51 -4.46
N THR A 105 1.27 -14.29 -3.93
CA THR A 105 2.17 -13.86 -2.85
C THR A 105 1.63 -14.25 -1.47
N LEU A 106 0.35 -13.98 -1.20
CA LEU A 106 -0.26 -14.32 0.09
C LEU A 106 -0.77 -15.77 0.17
N SER A 107 -0.52 -16.59 -0.85
CA SER A 107 -0.76 -18.05 -0.79
C SER A 107 0.06 -18.74 0.31
N CYS A 108 1.18 -18.14 0.73
CA CYS A 108 2.01 -18.63 1.83
C CYS A 108 1.39 -18.41 3.23
N CYS A 109 0.29 -17.67 3.30
CA CYS A 109 -0.44 -17.48 4.56
C CYS A 109 -1.26 -18.73 4.90
N ALA A 110 -1.17 -19.16 6.15
CA ALA A 110 -1.92 -20.32 6.67
C ALA A 110 -3.37 -19.93 7.02
N PRO A 111 -4.31 -20.90 7.01
CA PRO A 111 -5.67 -20.67 7.50
C PRO A 111 -5.66 -20.08 8.92
N GLY A 112 -6.55 -19.11 9.15
CA GLY A 112 -6.67 -18.39 10.42
C GLY A 112 -5.77 -17.16 10.56
N GLU A 113 -4.80 -16.97 9.67
CA GLU A 113 -3.95 -15.77 9.70
C GLU A 113 -4.69 -14.52 9.22
N LEU A 114 -4.27 -13.38 9.75
CA LEU A 114 -4.93 -12.11 9.56
C LEU A 114 -4.13 -11.19 8.63
N PHE A 115 -4.84 -10.42 7.82
CA PHE A 115 -4.27 -9.38 6.96
C PHE A 115 -5.05 -8.08 7.15
N LEU A 116 -4.34 -7.03 7.60
CA LEU A 116 -4.88 -5.68 7.81
C LEU A 116 -4.31 -4.73 6.76
N PHE A 117 -5.17 -4.03 6.05
CA PHE A 117 -4.74 -3.05 5.05
C PHE A 117 -5.74 -1.92 4.90
N ASP A 118 -5.28 -0.80 4.36
CA ASP A 118 -6.13 0.34 4.03
C ASP A 118 -6.34 0.46 2.52
N ILE A 119 -7.51 0.97 2.16
CA ILE A 119 -7.88 1.29 0.77
C ILE A 119 -8.47 2.68 0.66
N GLN A 120 -8.43 3.22 -0.55
CA GLN A 120 -9.18 4.40 -0.91
C GLN A 120 -10.51 4.00 -1.57
N ILE A 121 -11.61 4.55 -1.06
CA ILE A 121 -12.96 4.23 -1.53
C ILE A 121 -13.24 4.97 -2.85
N ALA A 122 -13.87 4.28 -3.79
CA ALA A 122 -14.28 4.86 -5.07
C ALA A 122 -15.33 5.95 -4.85
N SER A 123 -15.12 7.13 -5.44
CA SER A 123 -16.05 8.27 -5.36
C SER A 123 -17.20 8.19 -6.37
N ALA A 124 -17.11 7.27 -7.33
CA ALA A 124 -18.12 7.01 -8.36
C ALA A 124 -17.94 5.60 -8.93
N PRO A 125 -18.98 5.02 -9.58
CA PRO A 125 -18.85 3.76 -10.32
C PRO A 125 -17.76 3.81 -11.38
N ALA A 126 -17.00 2.71 -11.52
CA ALA A 126 -15.85 2.64 -12.42
C ALA A 126 -16.16 2.89 -13.90
N ASN A 127 -17.39 2.62 -14.34
CA ASN A 127 -17.86 2.86 -15.70
C ASN A 127 -18.30 4.31 -15.97
N GLU A 128 -18.42 5.15 -14.93
CA GLU A 128 -18.85 6.55 -15.05
C GLU A 128 -17.66 7.54 -15.12
N ARG A 129 -16.85 7.45 -16.18
CA ARG A 129 -15.60 8.22 -16.35
C ARG A 129 -15.75 9.72 -16.05
N GLN A 130 -16.78 10.37 -16.57
CA GLN A 130 -16.97 11.82 -16.35
C GLN A 130 -17.27 12.15 -14.89
N LYS A 131 -18.03 11.30 -14.22
CA LYS A 131 -18.34 11.44 -12.80
C LYS A 131 -17.10 11.22 -11.93
N ILE A 132 -16.26 10.23 -12.27
CA ILE A 132 -14.96 10.01 -11.64
C ILE A 132 -14.12 11.29 -11.73
N LEU A 133 -13.91 11.82 -12.93
CA LEU A 133 -13.08 13.02 -13.15
C LEU A 133 -13.61 14.25 -12.42
N LYS A 134 -14.93 14.33 -12.16
CA LYS A 134 -15.56 15.43 -11.44
C LYS A 134 -15.48 15.28 -9.91
N LEU A 135 -15.65 14.07 -9.39
CA LEU A 135 -15.82 13.81 -7.96
C LEU A 135 -14.54 13.40 -7.24
N ASP A 136 -13.61 12.74 -7.96
CA ASP A 136 -12.35 12.33 -7.34
C ASP A 136 -11.43 13.55 -7.16
N PRO A 137 -10.78 13.71 -5.99
CA PRO A 137 -9.91 14.85 -5.70
C PRO A 137 -8.75 15.06 -6.69
N ILE A 138 -8.33 13.99 -7.36
CA ILE A 138 -7.25 14.04 -8.35
C ILE A 138 -7.75 13.95 -9.80
N GLY A 139 -9.06 13.89 -10.00
CA GLY A 139 -9.68 13.76 -11.33
C GLY A 139 -9.42 14.92 -12.28
N ASN A 140 -9.06 16.11 -11.78
CA ASN A 140 -8.65 17.26 -12.58
C ASN A 140 -7.24 17.13 -13.21
N GLY A 141 -6.54 16.04 -12.95
CA GLY A 141 -5.20 15.73 -13.49
C GLY A 141 -4.05 16.52 -12.87
N LYS A 142 -4.30 17.49 -11.99
CA LYS A 142 -3.25 18.35 -11.42
C LYS A 142 -2.60 17.69 -10.19
N LEU A 143 -1.27 17.74 -10.13
CA LEU A 143 -0.53 17.42 -8.92
C LEU A 143 -0.38 18.65 -8.04
N ARG A 144 -0.34 18.43 -6.71
CA ARG A 144 0.12 19.47 -5.79
C ARG A 144 1.60 19.77 -6.07
N PRO A 145 2.06 21.04 -5.99
CA PRO A 145 3.45 21.40 -6.27
C PRO A 145 4.48 20.57 -5.50
N SER A 146 4.22 20.28 -4.22
CA SER A 146 5.08 19.43 -3.39
C SER A 146 5.20 18.00 -3.93
N HIS A 147 4.12 17.42 -4.42
CA HIS A 147 4.13 16.09 -5.03
C HIS A 147 4.86 16.09 -6.37
N ALA A 148 4.67 17.12 -7.19
CA ALA A 148 5.38 17.26 -8.46
C ALA A 148 6.89 17.37 -8.23
N THR A 149 7.34 18.16 -7.26
CA THR A 149 8.74 18.28 -6.87
C THR A 149 9.31 16.93 -6.41
N TRP A 150 8.62 16.24 -5.52
CA TRP A 150 9.05 14.94 -5.01
C TRP A 150 9.15 13.90 -6.13
N LEU A 151 8.13 13.76 -6.97
CA LEU A 151 8.10 12.80 -8.07
C LEU A 151 9.12 13.13 -9.17
N SER A 152 9.43 14.42 -9.40
CA SER A 152 10.43 14.79 -10.41
C SER A 152 11.89 14.54 -9.98
N GLY A 153 12.15 14.38 -8.68
CA GLY A 153 13.49 14.18 -8.14
C GLY A 153 14.27 13.03 -8.80
N PRO A 154 13.74 11.80 -8.85
CA PRO A 154 14.40 10.69 -9.55
C PRO A 154 14.67 10.97 -11.03
N ILE A 155 13.70 11.61 -11.73
CA ILE A 155 13.88 11.94 -13.16
C ILE A 155 15.04 12.91 -13.32
N ARG A 156 15.08 13.99 -12.54
CA ARG A 156 16.17 14.98 -12.58
C ARG A 156 17.53 14.35 -12.31
N ARG A 157 17.57 13.37 -11.40
CA ARG A 157 18.82 12.69 -11.02
C ARG A 157 19.30 11.70 -12.09
N TYR A 158 18.39 10.93 -12.69
CA TYR A 158 18.75 9.79 -13.54
C TYR A 158 18.49 10.00 -15.03
N CYS A 159 17.70 11.00 -15.42
CA CYS A 159 17.41 11.32 -16.81
C CYS A 159 18.27 12.50 -17.27
N GLN A 160 19.52 12.22 -17.61
CA GLN A 160 20.43 13.25 -18.15
C GLN A 160 19.88 13.83 -19.45
N GLY A 161 19.87 15.18 -19.56
CA GLY A 161 19.34 15.91 -20.71
C GLY A 161 17.83 16.15 -20.66
N ALA A 162 17.15 15.91 -19.54
CA ALA A 162 15.78 16.39 -19.34
C ALA A 162 15.74 17.92 -19.34
N GLU A 163 14.96 18.50 -20.24
CA GLU A 163 14.74 19.94 -20.35
C GLU A 163 13.53 20.38 -19.54
N GLU A 164 12.42 19.70 -19.75
CA GLU A 164 11.14 19.95 -19.10
C GLU A 164 10.54 18.65 -18.58
N ILE A 165 9.94 18.70 -17.39
CA ILE A 165 9.26 17.57 -16.76
C ILE A 165 7.85 18.02 -16.39
N ASP A 166 6.84 17.51 -17.10
CA ASP A 166 5.42 17.69 -16.79
C ASP A 166 4.86 16.41 -16.18
N ILE A 167 4.29 16.50 -14.98
CA ILE A 167 3.72 15.33 -14.29
C ILE A 167 2.24 15.57 -14.08
N ARG A 168 1.41 14.65 -14.57
CA ARG A 168 -0.06 14.72 -14.44
C ARG A 168 -0.64 13.39 -14.00
N TRP A 169 -1.79 13.45 -13.34
CA TRP A 169 -2.64 12.30 -13.13
C TRP A 169 -3.42 11.98 -14.41
N GLU A 170 -3.34 10.76 -14.84
CA GLU A 170 -4.14 10.22 -15.93
C GLU A 170 -5.02 9.08 -15.39
N LEU A 171 -6.31 9.08 -15.74
CA LEU A 171 -7.20 7.97 -15.38
C LEU A 171 -6.69 6.68 -16.02
N ALA A 172 -6.32 5.73 -15.19
CA ALA A 172 -5.78 4.44 -15.60
C ALA A 172 -6.90 3.45 -15.96
N PRO A 173 -6.61 2.45 -16.79
CA PRO A 173 -7.49 1.31 -16.97
C PRO A 173 -7.83 0.66 -15.62
N THR A 174 -9.02 0.09 -15.52
CA THR A 174 -9.45 -0.66 -14.34
C THR A 174 -8.50 -1.83 -14.08
N GLY A 175 -8.16 -2.05 -12.80
CA GLY A 175 -7.41 -3.23 -12.36
C GLY A 175 -8.25 -4.50 -12.42
N GLY A 176 -7.69 -5.63 -11.96
CA GLY A 176 -8.38 -6.92 -11.92
C GLY A 176 -9.58 -6.95 -10.99
N VAL A 177 -9.71 -6.00 -10.04
CA VAL A 177 -10.83 -5.93 -9.09
C VAL A 177 -12.05 -5.25 -9.75
N PRO A 178 -13.20 -5.90 -9.80
CA PRO A 178 -14.44 -5.30 -10.31
C PRO A 178 -14.79 -4.00 -9.56
N GLY A 179 -15.33 -3.01 -10.29
CA GLY A 179 -15.71 -1.72 -9.71
C GLY A 179 -14.57 -0.83 -9.27
N SER A 180 -13.31 -1.24 -9.50
CA SER A 180 -12.14 -0.40 -9.23
C SER A 180 -11.80 0.50 -10.42
N TYR A 181 -11.17 1.64 -10.13
CA TYR A 181 -10.48 2.48 -11.10
C TYR A 181 -9.19 3.03 -10.49
N GLY A 182 -8.36 3.61 -11.31
CA GLY A 182 -7.10 4.16 -10.81
C GLY A 182 -6.68 5.44 -11.52
N PHE A 183 -5.68 6.08 -10.95
CA PHE A 183 -4.97 7.18 -11.56
C PHE A 183 -3.48 6.87 -11.56
N ASP A 184 -2.87 7.09 -12.70
CA ASP A 184 -1.43 6.99 -12.87
C ASP A 184 -0.82 8.39 -12.92
N ALA A 185 0.15 8.66 -12.05
CA ALA A 185 1.00 9.85 -12.17
C ALA A 185 2.02 9.60 -13.29
N ILE A 186 1.81 10.25 -14.40
CA ILE A 186 2.63 10.10 -15.60
C ILE A 186 3.53 11.32 -15.74
N ALA A 187 4.84 11.09 -15.78
CA ALA A 187 5.81 12.10 -16.14
C ALA A 187 6.08 12.06 -17.65
N ARG A 188 5.91 13.19 -18.30
CA ARG A 188 6.34 13.46 -19.68
C ARG A 188 7.59 14.30 -19.62
N VAL A 189 8.67 13.78 -20.17
CA VAL A 189 10.00 14.41 -20.12
C VAL A 189 10.42 14.81 -21.51
N LYS A 190 10.49 16.12 -21.75
CA LYS A 190 11.07 16.67 -22.96
C LYS A 190 12.58 16.57 -22.87
N MET A 191 13.19 15.98 -23.90
CA MET A 191 14.62 15.77 -23.93
C MET A 191 15.30 16.88 -24.74
N ARG A 192 16.50 17.31 -24.29
CA ARG A 192 17.40 18.14 -25.08
C ARG A 192 17.95 17.35 -26.28
N ASP A 193 18.50 18.06 -27.24
CA ASP A 193 19.27 17.49 -28.35
C ASP A 193 18.45 16.63 -29.32
N GLY A 194 17.14 16.94 -29.49
CA GLY A 194 16.30 16.26 -30.47
C GLY A 194 16.02 14.78 -30.17
N ARG A 195 16.41 14.30 -29.00
CA ARG A 195 16.01 12.96 -28.56
C ARG A 195 14.50 12.87 -28.35
N PRO A 196 13.89 11.70 -28.59
CA PRO A 196 12.44 11.54 -28.40
C PRO A 196 12.04 11.77 -26.93
N ASP A 197 10.89 12.40 -26.73
CA ASP A 197 10.29 12.59 -25.43
C ASP A 197 10.08 11.24 -24.75
N ARG A 198 10.22 11.24 -23.43
CA ARG A 198 10.04 10.03 -22.60
C ARG A 198 8.80 10.14 -21.74
N ARG A 199 8.17 8.99 -21.50
CA ARG A 199 7.02 8.85 -20.62
C ARG A 199 7.31 7.83 -19.54
N PHE A 200 7.12 8.22 -18.28
CA PHE A 200 7.36 7.35 -17.11
C PHE A 200 6.10 7.26 -16.26
N LEU A 201 5.73 6.05 -15.86
CA LEU A 201 4.80 5.83 -14.77
C LEU A 201 5.56 6.04 -13.46
N MET A 202 5.22 7.09 -12.74
CA MET A 202 5.89 7.48 -11.49
C MET A 202 5.21 6.86 -10.26
N PHE A 203 3.89 6.83 -10.28
CA PHE A 203 3.11 6.39 -9.14
C PHE A 203 1.71 5.98 -9.60
N ARG A 204 1.08 5.06 -8.88
CA ARG A 204 -0.29 4.61 -9.14
C ARG A 204 -1.11 4.69 -7.88
N ILE A 205 -2.36 5.11 -7.99
CA ILE A 205 -3.34 5.08 -6.91
C ILE A 205 -4.60 4.38 -7.43
N ARG A 206 -5.10 3.43 -6.66
CA ARG A 206 -6.35 2.72 -6.95
C ARG A 206 -7.47 3.23 -6.04
N ARG A 207 -8.71 3.10 -6.56
CA ARG A 207 -9.95 3.31 -5.83
C ARG A 207 -10.77 2.05 -5.94
N TYR A 208 -11.39 1.64 -4.85
CA TYR A 208 -12.15 0.39 -4.79
C TYR A 208 -13.57 0.64 -4.33
N ASP A 209 -14.51 -0.13 -4.85
CA ASP A 209 -15.73 -0.46 -4.13
C ASP A 209 -15.38 -1.50 -3.07
N PRO A 210 -15.51 -1.21 -1.76
CA PRO A 210 -15.07 -2.12 -0.71
C PRO A 210 -15.83 -3.44 -0.69
N LYS A 211 -17.11 -3.45 -1.14
CA LYS A 211 -17.91 -4.67 -1.22
C LYS A 211 -17.39 -5.57 -2.34
N LEU A 212 -17.24 -5.03 -3.55
CA LEU A 212 -16.74 -5.79 -4.69
C LEU A 212 -15.30 -6.31 -4.47
N LEU A 213 -14.47 -5.53 -3.76
CA LEU A 213 -13.15 -5.99 -3.34
C LEU A 213 -13.28 -7.17 -2.37
N SER A 214 -14.13 -7.07 -1.33
CA SER A 214 -14.35 -8.16 -0.39
C SER A 214 -14.84 -9.44 -1.07
N ASP A 215 -15.78 -9.31 -2.00
CA ASP A 215 -16.31 -10.43 -2.76
C ASP A 215 -15.20 -11.12 -3.58
N SER A 216 -14.37 -10.33 -4.29
CA SER A 216 -13.23 -10.85 -5.07
C SER A 216 -12.17 -11.52 -4.20
N LEU A 217 -11.91 -11.00 -3.00
CA LEU A 217 -10.94 -11.58 -2.07
C LEU A 217 -11.49 -12.86 -1.42
N ALA A 218 -12.82 -12.95 -1.21
CA ALA A 218 -13.46 -14.17 -0.73
C ALA A 218 -13.28 -15.35 -1.71
N GLU A 219 -13.32 -15.11 -3.00
CA GLU A 219 -13.02 -16.12 -4.04
C GLU A 219 -11.58 -16.65 -3.96
N LEU A 220 -10.66 -15.87 -3.37
CA LEU A 220 -9.26 -16.24 -3.14
C LEU A 220 -9.03 -16.83 -1.73
N GLY A 221 -10.11 -17.11 -0.98
CA GLY A 221 -10.05 -17.69 0.36
C GLY A 221 -9.69 -16.67 1.44
N TRP A 222 -10.03 -15.38 1.26
CA TRP A 222 -9.87 -14.35 2.27
C TRP A 222 -11.23 -13.78 2.69
N LYS A 223 -11.63 -14.04 3.92
CA LYS A 223 -12.89 -13.54 4.48
C LYS A 223 -12.68 -12.20 5.17
N THR A 224 -13.47 -11.20 4.82
CA THR A 224 -13.53 -9.92 5.56
C THR A 224 -14.14 -10.16 6.94
N ILE A 225 -13.37 -9.86 7.99
CA ILE A 225 -13.78 -9.97 9.41
C ILE A 225 -14.36 -8.63 9.87
N GLU A 226 -13.69 -7.55 9.52
CA GLU A 226 -14.06 -6.20 9.96
C GLU A 226 -13.73 -5.20 8.87
N ARG A 227 -14.53 -4.13 8.81
CA ARG A 227 -14.28 -2.98 7.94
C ARG A 227 -14.68 -1.70 8.66
N ILE A 228 -13.79 -0.74 8.66
CA ILE A 228 -14.02 0.59 9.24
C ILE A 228 -13.83 1.64 8.13
N ASP A 229 -14.93 2.31 7.76
CA ASP A 229 -14.87 3.40 6.81
C ASP A 229 -14.65 4.73 7.55
N TYR A 230 -13.68 5.51 7.09
CA TYR A 230 -13.29 6.77 7.70
C TYR A 230 -12.93 7.83 6.64
N GLY A 231 -12.78 9.08 7.08
CA GLY A 231 -12.42 10.20 6.22
C GLY A 231 -12.66 11.53 6.90
N SER A 232 -12.48 12.62 6.16
CA SER A 232 -12.71 13.99 6.62
C SER A 232 -14.06 14.51 6.15
N ASP A 233 -14.60 15.53 6.86
CA ASP A 233 -15.81 16.29 6.48
C ASP A 233 -17.04 15.41 6.23
N GLY A 234 -17.21 14.34 7.01
CA GLY A 234 -18.33 13.40 6.89
C GLY A 234 -18.30 12.51 5.63
N LYS A 235 -17.27 12.60 4.81
CA LYS A 235 -17.10 11.77 3.63
C LYS A 235 -16.20 10.57 3.95
N LYS A 236 -16.73 9.38 3.74
CA LYS A 236 -15.98 8.14 3.86
C LYS A 236 -15.13 7.94 2.59
N THR A 237 -13.86 8.28 2.65
CA THR A 237 -12.94 8.21 1.50
C THR A 237 -11.89 7.12 1.64
N LEU A 238 -11.77 6.54 2.81
CA LEU A 238 -10.82 5.49 3.16
C LEU A 238 -11.56 4.36 3.89
N ALA A 239 -11.07 3.14 3.75
CA ALA A 239 -11.50 2.03 4.57
C ALA A 239 -10.29 1.24 5.08
N LEU A 240 -10.35 0.86 6.36
CA LEU A 240 -9.46 -0.12 6.95
C LEU A 240 -10.16 -1.47 6.91
N MET A 241 -9.51 -2.48 6.37
CA MET A 241 -10.07 -3.82 6.17
C MET A 241 -9.23 -4.86 6.88
N LEU A 242 -9.87 -5.68 7.70
CA LEU A 242 -9.28 -6.85 8.34
C LEU A 242 -9.81 -8.12 7.68
N LEU A 243 -8.92 -8.91 7.12
CA LEU A 243 -9.24 -10.20 6.51
C LEU A 243 -8.68 -11.35 7.32
N GLN A 244 -9.31 -12.51 7.19
CA GLN A 244 -8.80 -13.79 7.70
C GLN A 244 -8.69 -14.80 6.55
N LYS A 245 -7.55 -15.50 6.49
CA LYS A 245 -7.35 -16.61 5.56
C LYS A 245 -8.23 -17.79 5.97
N GLN A 246 -8.97 -18.34 5.00
CA GLN A 246 -9.84 -19.52 5.17
C GLN A 246 -9.09 -20.81 4.87
#